data_92acd8b3238654f964923d2c296a92b3
#
_entry.id   92acd8b3238654f964923d2c296a92b3
#
_cell.length_a   1.000
_cell.length_b   1.000
_cell.length_c   1.000
_cell.angle_alpha   90.00
_cell.angle_beta   90.00
_cell.angle_gamma   90.00
#
_symmetry.space_group_name_H-M   'P 1'
#
loop_
_entity.id
_entity.type
_entity.pdbx_description
1 polymer ?
#
loop_
_entity_poly.entity_id
_entity_poly.type
_entity_poly.pdbx_seq_one_letter_code
_entity_poly.pdbx_strand_id
1 'polypeptide(L)' 'MSEIQVTICGEARRLAAGTTLAQAIETYSPFGQEAVICRLNGQMIRSIDDTDAYTLGDGDVLDIYPLIIGG' A
#
# COMPACT_ATOMS: atom_id res chain seq x y z
N MET A 1 18.15 5.67 -12.80
CA MET A 1 16.96 5.73 -11.96
C MET A 1 16.40 4.34 -11.76
N SER A 2 16.08 4.02 -10.54
CA SER A 2 15.62 2.68 -10.20
C SER A 2 14.11 2.64 -10.11
N GLU A 3 13.56 1.55 -10.59
CA GLU A 3 12.14 1.25 -10.44
C GLU A 3 11.99 -0.07 -9.75
N ILE A 4 10.89 -0.21 -9.03
CA ILE A 4 10.53 -1.48 -8.40
C ILE A 4 9.20 -1.94 -8.99
N GLN A 5 8.96 -3.23 -8.91
CA GLN A 5 7.69 -3.81 -9.30
C GLN A 5 6.98 -4.29 -8.05
N VAL A 6 5.74 -3.81 -7.87
CA VAL A 6 4.92 -4.14 -6.71
C VAL A 6 3.56 -4.60 -7.23
N THR A 7 3.05 -5.66 -6.63
CA THR A 7 1.69 -6.11 -6.94
C THR A 7 0.73 -5.39 -6.01
N ILE A 8 -0.17 -4.59 -6.57
CA ILE A 8 -1.12 -3.81 -5.79
C ILE A 8 -2.52 -4.26 -6.17
N CYS A 9 -3.25 -4.80 -5.20
CA CYS A 9 -4.61 -5.31 -5.42
C CYS A 9 -4.68 -6.30 -6.58
N GLY A 10 -3.67 -7.16 -6.67
CA GLY A 10 -3.62 -8.19 -7.70
C GLY A 10 -3.04 -7.76 -9.03
N GLU A 11 -2.66 -6.50 -9.17
CA GLU A 11 -2.11 -5.99 -10.42
C GLU A 11 -0.65 -5.56 -10.24
N ALA A 12 0.20 -5.96 -11.17
CA ALA A 12 1.59 -5.55 -11.15
C ALA A 12 1.71 -4.07 -11.54
N ARG A 13 2.44 -3.32 -10.73
CA ARG A 13 2.66 -1.89 -10.94
C ARG A 13 4.15 -1.59 -10.84
N ARG A 14 4.61 -0.64 -11.64
CA ARG A 14 5.97 -0.12 -11.52
C ARG A 14 5.96 1.18 -10.76
N LEU A 15 6.81 1.24 -9.75
CA LEU A 15 6.91 2.42 -8.89
C LEU A 15 8.37 2.85 -8.84
N ALA A 16 8.60 4.11 -8.54
CA ALA A 16 9.95 4.58 -8.29
C ALA A 16 10.49 3.94 -7.01
N ALA A 17 11.76 3.58 -7.03
CA ALA A 17 12.41 3.10 -5.82
C ALA A 17 12.34 4.20 -4.76
N GLY A 18 12.04 3.82 -3.53
CA GLY A 18 11.84 4.78 -2.45
C GLY A 18 10.39 5.18 -2.22
N THR A 19 9.47 4.68 -3.03
CA THR A 19 8.04 4.94 -2.81
C THR A 19 7.63 4.35 -1.47
N THR A 20 6.95 5.14 -0.66
CA THR A 20 6.47 4.68 0.63
C THR A 20 5.11 4.02 0.50
N LEU A 21 4.75 3.25 1.54
CA LEU A 21 3.42 2.65 1.60
C LEU A 21 2.33 3.72 1.56
N ALA A 22 2.53 4.83 2.27
CA ALA A 22 1.56 5.92 2.28
C ALA A 22 1.34 6.49 0.88
N GLN A 23 2.41 6.66 0.12
CA GLN A 23 2.31 7.16 -1.25
C GLN A 23 1.57 6.21 -2.16
N ALA A 24 1.80 4.91 -1.98
CA ALA A 24 1.11 3.90 -2.78
C ALA A 24 -0.39 3.87 -2.45
N ILE A 25 -0.74 3.98 -1.18
CA ILE A 25 -2.14 4.04 -0.77
C ILE A 25 -2.81 5.26 -1.40
N GLU A 26 -2.16 6.41 -1.33
CA GLU A 26 -2.72 7.65 -1.88
C GLU A 26 -2.98 7.52 -3.38
N THR A 27 -2.07 6.88 -4.10
CA THR A 27 -2.14 6.80 -5.56
C THR A 27 -3.11 5.72 -6.03
N TYR A 28 -3.13 4.57 -5.37
CA TYR A 28 -3.79 3.38 -5.91
C TYR A 28 -4.99 2.91 -5.10
N SER A 29 -5.25 3.49 -3.94
CA SER A 29 -6.41 3.08 -3.15
C SER A 29 -7.70 3.57 -3.80
N PRO A 30 -8.65 2.68 -4.09
CA PRO A 30 -9.95 3.11 -4.58
C PRO A 30 -10.83 3.68 -3.46
N PHE A 31 -10.39 3.58 -2.21
CA PHE A 31 -11.17 3.99 -1.05
C PHE A 31 -10.66 5.29 -0.42
N GLY A 32 -9.65 5.92 -1.01
CA GLY A 32 -9.00 7.08 -0.40
C GLY A 32 -7.95 6.67 0.61
N GLN A 33 -7.41 7.64 1.34
CA GLN A 33 -6.37 7.40 2.33
C GLN A 33 -6.90 7.04 3.70
N GLU A 34 -8.11 7.45 4.00
CA GLU A 34 -8.67 7.26 5.33
C GLU A 34 -9.38 5.93 5.41
N ALA A 35 -9.36 5.36 6.59
CA ALA A 35 -10.13 4.16 6.91
C ALA A 35 -9.84 2.99 5.98
N VAL A 36 -8.57 2.76 5.70
CA VAL A 36 -8.17 1.57 4.93
C VAL A 36 -7.25 0.70 5.78
N ILE A 37 -7.26 -0.58 5.47
CA ILE A 37 -6.32 -1.55 6.01
C ILE A 37 -5.54 -2.09 4.84
N CYS A 38 -4.23 -2.17 5.00
CA CYS A 38 -3.36 -2.73 3.98
C CYS A 38 -2.78 -4.04 4.47
N ARG A 39 -2.51 -4.92 3.54
CA ARG A 39 -1.73 -6.11 3.84
C ARG A 39 -0.48 -6.08 2.95
N LEU A 40 0.66 -5.91 3.58
CA LEU A 40 1.94 -5.86 2.87
C LEU A 40 2.67 -7.17 3.14
N ASN A 41 2.82 -7.98 2.10
CA ASN A 41 3.48 -9.29 2.19
C ASN A 41 2.87 -10.16 3.29
N GLY A 42 1.55 -10.08 3.45
CA GLY A 42 0.84 -10.86 4.46
C GLY A 42 0.73 -10.20 5.83
N GLN A 43 1.38 -9.07 6.03
CA GLN A 43 1.33 -8.35 7.31
C GLN A 43 0.30 -7.22 7.24
N MET A 44 -0.62 -7.22 8.18
CA MET A 44 -1.68 -6.22 8.21
C MET A 44 -1.16 -4.89 8.78
N ILE A 45 -1.44 -3.81 8.08
CA ILE A 45 -1.04 -2.47 8.47
C ILE A 45 -2.25 -1.55 8.31
N ARG A 46 -2.58 -0.81 9.35
CA ARG A 46 -3.68 0.16 9.28
C ARG A 46 -3.18 1.48 8.71
N SER A 47 -4.04 2.17 8.00
CA SER A 47 -3.68 3.45 7.42
C SER A 47 -3.36 4.53 8.46
N ILE A 48 -3.89 4.37 9.67
CA ILE A 48 -3.59 5.31 10.76
C ILE A 48 -2.24 5.04 11.39
N ASP A 49 -1.64 3.89 11.09
CA ASP A 49 -0.30 3.58 11.57
C ASP A 49 0.71 4.41 10.78
N ASP A 50 1.95 4.35 11.21
CA ASP A 50 3.02 5.14 10.59
C ASP A 50 3.42 4.57 9.23
N THR A 51 2.53 4.72 8.24
CA THR A 51 2.76 4.17 6.91
C THR A 51 3.89 4.88 6.17
N ASP A 52 4.26 6.08 6.60
CA ASP A 52 5.39 6.78 6.01
C ASP A 52 6.72 6.09 6.33
N ALA A 53 6.74 5.29 7.38
CA ALA A 53 7.96 4.57 7.78
C ALA A 53 8.21 3.35 6.90
N TYR A 54 7.24 2.93 6.11
CA TYR A 54 7.37 1.74 5.27
C TYR A 54 7.74 2.14 3.86
N THR A 55 8.91 1.71 3.41
CA THR A 55 9.34 1.90 2.02
C THR A 55 9.12 0.59 1.29
N LEU A 56 8.45 0.66 0.15
CA LEU A 56 8.18 -0.53 -0.65
C LEU A 56 9.44 -1.02 -1.35
N GLY A 57 9.53 -2.32 -1.52
CA GLY A 57 10.65 -2.95 -2.20
C GLY A 57 10.18 -3.74 -3.42
N ASP A 58 11.13 -4.05 -4.28
CA ASP A 58 10.83 -4.84 -5.48
C ASP A 58 10.29 -6.21 -5.11
N GLY A 59 9.18 -6.59 -5.72
CA GLY A 59 8.54 -7.87 -5.45
C GLY A 59 7.52 -7.84 -4.32
N ASP A 60 7.32 -6.69 -3.67
CA ASP A 60 6.32 -6.60 -2.60
C ASP A 60 4.92 -6.82 -3.13
N VAL A 61 4.08 -7.38 -2.28
CA VAL A 61 2.66 -7.62 -2.58
C VAL A 61 1.83 -6.80 -1.60
N LEU A 62 1.06 -5.87 -2.13
CA LEU A 62 0.24 -4.95 -1.35
C LEU A 62 -1.22 -5.15 -1.69
N ASP A 63 -2.03 -5.41 -0.68
CA ASP A 63 -3.48 -5.43 -0.81
C ASP A 63 -4.07 -4.31 0.03
N ILE A 64 -5.10 -3.66 -0.48
CA ILE A 64 -5.75 -2.54 0.19
C ILE A 64 -7.22 -2.88 0.36
N TYR A 65 -7.72 -2.76 1.59
CA TYR A 65 -9.09 -3.08 1.94
C TYR A 65 -9.75 -1.90 2.65
N PRO A 66 -11.03 -1.67 2.44
CA PRO A 66 -11.73 -0.64 3.22
C PRO A 66 -11.87 -1.08 4.67
N LEU A 67 -11.69 -0.14 5.59
CA LEU A 67 -11.99 -0.39 6.98
C LEU A 67 -13.48 -0.10 7.19
N ILE A 68 -14.26 -1.15 7.30
CA ILE A 68 -15.68 -1.00 7.52
C ILE A 68 -15.92 -1.00 9.02
N ILE A 69 -16.22 0.17 9.56
CA ILE A 69 -16.61 0.27 10.96
C ILE A 69 -18.11 0.01 10.96
N GLY A 70 -18.45 -1.15 11.43
CA GLY A 70 -19.79 -1.64 11.32
C GLY A 70 -20.79 -0.80 12.04
N GLY A 71 -21.90 -1.07 11.90
CA GLY A 71 -23.01 -0.44 12.53
C GLY A 71 -24.25 -0.74 11.78
#